data_a72050691bbf0e12976f4849e88b7179
#
_entry.id   a72050691bbf0e12976f4849e88b7179
#
_cell.length_a   1.000
_cell.length_b   1.000
_cell.length_c   1.000
_cell.angle_alpha   90.00
_cell.angle_beta   90.00
_cell.angle_gamma   90.00
#
_symmetry.space_group_name_H-M   'P 1'
#
loop_
_entity.id
_entity.type
_entity.pdbx_description
1 polymer ?
#
loop_
_entity_poly.entity_id
_entity_poly.type
_entity_poly.pdbx_seq_one_letter_code
_entity_poly.pdbx_strand_id
1 'polypeptide(L)'
;YKSFDYTNDTDNRGDLTGFITNFLEIILASIEALIDSLEDKIERLHYFERILLSNFKDKTDYGILHLLLQNSLFGLEPLSAREIAEMLDKSYVTINNRLKKDSIKTLLRSDIPHKYDLDLDILKTL
;
A
#
# COMPACT_ATOMS: atom_id res chain seq x y z
N TYR A 1 16.28 -28.48 13.13
CA TYR A 1 15.55 -28.93 11.94
C TYR A 1 15.90 -30.36 11.61
N LYS A 2 14.96 -31.26 11.83
CA LYS A 2 15.15 -32.68 11.56
C LYS A 2 15.46 -32.98 10.09
N SER A 3 14.92 -32.19 9.16
CA SER A 3 15.19 -32.35 7.73
C SER A 3 16.65 -32.12 7.35
N PHE A 4 17.39 -31.35 8.12
CA PHE A 4 18.82 -31.16 7.89
C PHE A 4 19.67 -32.36 8.30
N ASP A 5 19.21 -33.14 9.27
CA ASP A 5 19.90 -34.35 9.66
C ASP A 5 19.90 -35.38 8.53
N TYR A 6 18.85 -35.40 7.74
CA TYR A 6 18.74 -36.27 6.56
C TYR A 6 19.67 -35.86 5.42
N THR A 7 20.10 -34.61 5.36
CA THR A 7 20.98 -34.14 4.26
C THR A 7 22.35 -34.80 4.28
N ASN A 8 22.78 -35.29 5.45
CA ASN A 8 24.07 -35.94 5.64
C ASN A 8 24.03 -37.45 5.38
N ASP A 9 22.84 -38.02 5.20
CA ASP A 9 22.61 -39.43 4.99
C ASP A 9 22.44 -39.70 3.50
N THR A 10 23.38 -40.49 2.92
CA THR A 10 23.35 -40.82 1.49
C THR A 10 22.15 -41.67 1.10
N ASP A 11 21.58 -42.43 2.04
CA ASP A 11 20.38 -43.24 1.79
C ASP A 11 19.11 -42.41 1.70
N ASN A 12 19.14 -41.16 2.11
CA ASN A 12 18.01 -40.23 2.11
C ASN A 12 18.06 -39.19 0.98
N ARG A 13 18.82 -39.41 -0.07
CA ARG A 13 18.92 -38.49 -1.22
C ARG A 13 17.57 -38.20 -1.86
N GLY A 14 16.70 -39.22 -1.94
CA GLY A 14 15.35 -39.07 -2.45
C GLY A 14 14.51 -38.14 -1.57
N ASP A 15 14.64 -38.24 -0.24
CA ASP A 15 13.93 -37.41 0.73
C ASP A 15 14.41 -35.97 0.63
N LEU A 16 15.70 -35.74 0.48
CA LEU A 16 16.26 -34.40 0.29
C LEU A 16 15.75 -33.76 -1.00
N THR A 17 15.72 -34.53 -2.11
CA THR A 17 15.17 -34.01 -3.37
C THR A 17 13.70 -33.64 -3.24
N GLY A 18 12.90 -34.50 -2.61
CA GLY A 18 11.48 -34.21 -2.33
C GLY A 18 11.29 -32.99 -1.45
N PHE A 19 12.11 -32.84 -0.42
CA PHE A 19 12.08 -31.66 0.47
C PHE A 19 12.39 -30.37 -0.31
N ILE A 20 13.44 -30.37 -1.11
CA ILE A 20 13.84 -29.20 -1.89
C ILE A 20 12.75 -28.83 -2.90
N THR A 21 12.21 -29.82 -3.61
CA THR A 21 11.13 -29.60 -4.59
C THR A 21 9.91 -29.00 -3.94
N ASN A 22 9.47 -29.55 -2.82
CA ASN A 22 8.31 -29.06 -2.07
C ASN A 22 8.55 -27.65 -1.52
N PHE A 23 9.74 -27.37 -1.02
CA PHE A 23 10.13 -26.06 -0.52
C PHE A 23 10.09 -25.01 -1.64
N LEU A 24 10.64 -25.33 -2.81
CA LEU A 24 10.62 -24.43 -3.97
C LEU A 24 9.20 -24.19 -4.48
N GLU A 25 8.33 -25.19 -4.46
CA GLU A 25 6.92 -25.03 -4.84
C GLU A 25 6.19 -24.10 -3.90
N ILE A 26 6.43 -24.18 -2.59
CA ILE A 26 5.85 -23.30 -1.60
C ILE A 26 6.32 -21.87 -1.81
N ILE A 27 7.62 -21.66 -2.03
CA ILE A 27 8.18 -20.33 -2.31
C ILE A 27 7.56 -19.74 -3.58
N LEU A 28 7.48 -20.51 -4.64
CA LEU A 28 6.92 -20.06 -5.92
C LEU A 28 5.46 -19.68 -5.75
N ALA A 29 4.66 -20.50 -5.09
CA ALA A 29 3.26 -20.20 -4.81
C ALA A 29 3.11 -18.92 -3.99
N SER A 30 3.98 -18.69 -3.01
CA SER A 30 3.98 -17.49 -2.19
C SER A 30 4.32 -16.24 -3.00
N ILE A 31 5.29 -16.34 -3.90
CA ILE A 31 5.67 -15.24 -4.80
C ILE A 31 4.53 -14.93 -5.76
N GLU A 32 3.91 -15.95 -6.36
CA GLU A 32 2.77 -15.77 -7.27
C GLU A 32 1.59 -15.07 -6.56
N ALA A 33 1.27 -15.49 -5.33
CA ALA A 33 0.22 -14.86 -4.54
C ALA A 33 0.55 -13.39 -4.24
N LEU A 34 1.81 -13.08 -3.94
CA LEU A 34 2.27 -11.72 -3.70
C LEU A 34 2.14 -10.85 -4.97
N ILE A 35 2.54 -11.38 -6.11
CA ILE A 35 2.44 -10.69 -7.41
C ILE A 35 0.98 -10.38 -7.71
N ASP A 36 0.08 -11.35 -7.57
CA ASP A 36 -1.35 -11.16 -7.80
C ASP A 36 -1.93 -10.06 -6.89
N SER A 37 -1.54 -10.06 -5.62
CA SER A 37 -1.96 -9.03 -4.66
C SER A 37 -1.46 -7.64 -5.05
N LEU A 38 -0.21 -7.54 -5.50
CA LEU A 38 0.37 -6.27 -5.96
C LEU A 38 -0.29 -5.78 -7.24
N GLU A 39 -0.57 -6.67 -8.19
CA GLU A 39 -1.27 -6.32 -9.43
C GLU A 39 -2.66 -5.76 -9.14
N ASP A 40 -3.42 -6.39 -8.24
CA ASP A 40 -4.72 -5.91 -7.83
C ASP A 40 -4.64 -4.50 -7.22
N LYS A 41 -3.68 -4.27 -6.33
CA LYS A 41 -3.48 -2.96 -5.72
C LYS A 41 -3.07 -1.89 -6.75
N ILE A 42 -2.24 -2.24 -7.71
CA ILE A 42 -1.83 -1.34 -8.79
C ILE A 42 -3.03 -0.98 -9.68
N GLU A 43 -3.88 -1.93 -10.02
CA GLU A 43 -5.10 -1.66 -10.79
C GLU A 43 -6.03 -0.71 -10.04
N ARG A 44 -6.22 -0.94 -8.75
CA ARG A 44 -7.02 -0.07 -7.89
C ARG A 44 -6.40 1.33 -7.79
N LEU A 45 -5.08 1.41 -7.68
CA LEU A 45 -4.37 2.69 -7.67
C LEU A 45 -4.65 3.48 -8.95
N HIS A 46 -4.52 2.86 -10.12
CA HIS A 46 -4.79 3.52 -11.39
C HIS A 46 -6.26 3.95 -11.52
N TYR A 47 -7.18 3.15 -11.03
CA TYR A 47 -8.60 3.49 -11.02
C TYR A 47 -8.85 4.77 -10.21
N PHE A 48 -8.33 4.83 -8.99
CA PHE A 48 -8.50 6.00 -8.12
C PHE A 48 -7.71 7.22 -8.60
N GLU A 49 -6.54 7.02 -9.20
CA GLU A 49 -5.76 8.11 -9.80
C GLU A 49 -6.58 8.84 -10.86
N ARG A 50 -7.29 8.11 -11.69
CA ARG A 50 -8.16 8.71 -12.71
C ARG A 50 -9.27 9.54 -12.10
N ILE A 51 -9.87 9.06 -11.02
CA ILE A 51 -10.89 9.79 -10.28
C ILE A 51 -10.32 11.09 -9.72
N LEU A 52 -9.15 11.02 -9.09
CA LEU A 52 -8.49 12.20 -8.51
C LEU A 52 -8.09 13.22 -9.59
N LEU A 53 -7.54 12.77 -10.69
CA LEU A 53 -7.15 13.66 -11.80
C LEU A 53 -8.36 14.37 -12.40
N SER A 54 -9.51 13.72 -12.44
CA SER A 54 -10.74 14.32 -12.96
C SER A 54 -11.32 15.39 -12.03
N ASN A 55 -11.12 15.25 -10.72
CA ASN A 55 -11.74 16.12 -9.72
C ASN A 55 -10.81 17.15 -9.11
N PHE A 56 -9.49 16.94 -9.15
CA PHE A 56 -8.51 17.82 -8.52
C PHE A 56 -7.47 18.26 -9.55
N LYS A 57 -7.50 19.52 -9.91
CA LYS A 57 -6.59 20.09 -10.91
C LYS A 57 -5.32 20.69 -10.30
N ASP A 58 -5.36 21.04 -9.02
CA ASP A 58 -4.23 21.61 -8.30
C ASP A 58 -3.20 20.53 -8.00
N LYS A 59 -1.93 20.79 -8.32
CA LYS A 59 -0.85 19.83 -8.11
C LYS A 59 -0.64 19.48 -6.64
N THR A 60 -0.79 20.45 -5.76
CA THR A 60 -0.59 20.24 -4.32
C THR A 60 -1.72 19.38 -3.76
N ASP A 61 -2.97 19.69 -4.10
CA ASP A 61 -4.12 18.91 -3.66
C ASP A 61 -4.05 17.47 -4.17
N TYR A 62 -3.74 17.31 -5.45
CA TYR A 62 -3.55 15.99 -6.04
C TYR A 62 -2.41 15.22 -5.37
N GLY A 63 -1.28 15.89 -5.11
CA GLY A 63 -0.13 15.26 -4.44
C GLY A 63 -0.46 14.74 -3.05
N ILE A 64 -1.21 15.52 -2.26
CA ILE A 64 -1.67 15.09 -0.93
C ILE A 64 -2.57 13.87 -1.05
N LEU A 65 -3.57 13.95 -1.90
CA LEU A 65 -4.54 12.86 -2.06
C LEU A 65 -3.92 11.61 -2.65
N HIS A 66 -3.00 11.75 -3.58
CA HIS A 66 -2.27 10.63 -4.16
C HIS A 66 -1.39 9.92 -3.13
N LEU A 67 -0.70 10.67 -2.27
CA LEU A 67 0.10 10.11 -1.19
C LEU A 67 -0.76 9.33 -0.20
N LEU A 68 -1.89 9.90 0.20
CA LEU A 68 -2.83 9.25 1.10
C LEU A 68 -3.48 8.02 0.46
N LEU A 69 -3.74 8.08 -0.85
CA LEU A 69 -4.26 6.95 -1.61
C LEU A 69 -3.29 5.77 -1.60
N GLN A 70 -2.01 6.02 -1.85
CA GLN A 70 -0.99 4.98 -1.80
C GLN A 70 -0.92 4.35 -0.42
N ASN A 71 -0.90 5.16 0.64
CA ASN A 71 -0.89 4.66 2.01
C ASN A 71 -2.09 3.77 2.31
N SER A 72 -3.27 4.21 1.91
CA SER A 72 -4.51 3.47 2.15
C SER A 72 -4.54 2.13 1.43
N LEU A 73 -4.13 2.11 0.16
CA LEU A 73 -4.13 0.89 -0.65
C LEU A 73 -3.10 -0.14 -0.20
N PHE A 74 -1.93 0.32 0.25
CA PHE A 74 -0.85 -0.58 0.67
C PHE A 74 -0.85 -0.87 2.18
N GLY A 75 -1.90 -0.43 2.88
CA GLY A 75 -2.07 -0.75 4.30
C GLY A 75 -1.06 -0.10 5.22
N LEU A 76 -0.49 1.03 4.81
CA LEU A 76 0.43 1.80 5.63
C LEU A 76 -0.33 2.63 6.67
N GLU A 77 0.36 3.01 7.74
CA GLU A 77 -0.26 3.81 8.80
C GLU A 77 -0.66 5.20 8.31
N PRO A 78 -1.74 5.77 8.88
CA PRO A 78 -2.13 7.14 8.59
C PRO A 78 -1.01 8.14 8.85
N LEU A 79 -0.96 9.20 8.06
CA LEU A 79 0.09 10.21 8.12
C LEU A 79 -0.38 11.47 8.84
N SER A 80 0.52 12.11 9.60
CA SER A 80 0.29 13.44 10.15
C SER A 80 0.53 14.51 9.07
N ALA A 81 0.02 15.72 9.30
CA ALA A 81 0.25 16.84 8.38
C ALA A 81 1.74 17.14 8.19
N ARG A 82 2.55 16.98 9.23
CA ARG A 82 4.01 17.17 9.15
C ARG A 82 4.68 16.13 8.28
N GLU A 83 4.29 14.88 8.43
CA GLU A 83 4.83 13.79 7.60
C GLU A 83 4.48 13.99 6.13
N ILE A 84 3.25 14.41 5.83
CA ILE A 84 2.82 14.74 4.47
C ILE A 84 3.65 15.90 3.91
N ALA A 85 3.86 16.95 4.71
CA ALA A 85 4.65 18.10 4.31
C ALA A 85 6.10 17.71 3.98
N GLU A 86 6.72 16.87 4.78
CA GLU A 86 8.07 16.38 4.54
C GLU A 86 8.14 15.54 3.26
N MET A 87 7.20 14.64 3.05
CA MET A 87 7.18 13.76 1.88
C MET A 87 6.95 14.52 0.58
N LEU A 88 6.18 15.61 0.62
CA LEU A 88 5.87 16.42 -0.57
C LEU A 88 6.80 17.62 -0.73
N ASP A 89 7.74 17.82 0.20
CA ASP A 89 8.64 18.97 0.21
C ASP A 89 7.87 20.31 0.19
N LYS A 90 6.85 20.40 1.04
CA LYS A 90 6.00 21.58 1.21
C LYS A 90 6.01 22.04 2.66
N SER A 91 5.62 23.29 2.90
CA SER A 91 5.50 23.79 4.27
C SER A 91 4.32 23.15 5.00
N TYR A 92 4.47 22.98 6.30
CA TYR A 92 3.41 22.48 7.17
C TYR A 92 2.13 23.32 7.05
N VAL A 93 2.29 24.65 7.00
CA VAL A 93 1.14 25.58 6.90
C VAL A 93 0.37 25.34 5.62
N THR A 94 1.05 25.20 4.50
CA THR A 94 0.42 24.93 3.21
C THR A 94 -0.36 23.61 3.26
N ILE A 95 0.24 22.54 3.73
CA ILE A 95 -0.41 21.22 3.81
C ILE A 95 -1.60 21.28 4.77
N ASN A 96 -1.45 21.88 5.95
CA ASN A 96 -2.51 21.96 6.92
C ASN A 96 -3.71 22.75 6.38
N ASN A 97 -3.47 23.86 5.68
CA ASN A 97 -4.53 24.64 5.05
C ASN A 97 -5.24 23.85 3.94
N ARG A 98 -4.52 23.07 3.16
CA ARG A 98 -5.11 22.23 2.10
C ARG A 98 -5.97 21.10 2.68
N LEU A 99 -5.52 20.48 3.79
CA LEU A 99 -6.27 19.42 4.45
C LEU A 99 -7.58 19.91 5.07
N LYS A 100 -7.69 21.20 5.36
CA LYS A 100 -8.92 21.83 5.91
C LYS A 100 -9.94 22.18 4.84
N LYS A 101 -9.58 22.15 3.57
CA LYS A 101 -10.55 22.40 2.49
C LYS A 101 -11.67 21.37 2.52
N ASP A 102 -12.91 21.82 2.32
CA ASP A 102 -14.06 20.94 2.33
C ASP A 102 -13.97 19.83 1.28
N SER A 103 -13.46 20.15 0.09
CA SER A 103 -13.31 19.18 -0.99
C SER A 103 -12.35 18.03 -0.67
N ILE A 104 -11.34 18.29 0.17
CA ILE A 104 -10.39 17.27 0.63
C ILE A 104 -10.89 16.63 1.92
N LYS A 105 -11.34 17.43 2.86
CA LYS A 105 -11.78 16.98 4.18
C LYS A 105 -12.88 15.93 4.11
N THR A 106 -13.81 16.06 3.17
CA THR A 106 -14.90 15.09 2.99
C THR A 106 -14.43 13.71 2.54
N LEU A 107 -13.24 13.63 1.96
CA LEU A 107 -12.64 12.37 1.50
C LEU A 107 -11.80 11.69 2.57
N LEU A 108 -11.56 12.34 3.70
CA LEU A 108 -10.71 11.83 4.76
C LEU A 108 -11.52 11.06 5.79
N ARG A 109 -10.90 10.08 6.42
CA ARG A 109 -11.48 9.37 7.54
C ARG A 109 -11.55 10.30 8.75
N SER A 110 -12.70 10.31 9.41
CA SER A 110 -12.96 11.17 10.56
C SER A 110 -12.66 10.52 11.92
N ASP A 111 -12.39 9.22 11.93
CA ASP A 111 -12.20 8.44 13.15
C ASP A 111 -10.76 8.48 13.70
N ILE A 112 -9.84 9.13 12.99
CA ILE A 112 -8.44 9.19 13.37
C ILE A 112 -8.07 10.63 13.77
N PRO A 113 -7.76 10.90 15.06
CA PRO A 113 -7.37 12.25 15.49
C PRO A 113 -5.93 12.56 15.06
N HIS A 114 -5.71 13.78 14.59
CA HIS A 114 -4.39 14.32 14.23
C HIS A 114 -3.62 13.57 13.15
N LYS A 115 -4.25 12.59 12.49
CA LYS A 115 -3.68 11.86 11.37
C LYS A 115 -4.69 11.81 10.23
N TYR A 116 -4.18 11.56 9.03
CA TYR A 116 -4.98 11.65 7.82
C TYR A 116 -4.86 10.36 7.01
N ASP A 117 -6.00 9.87 6.57
CA ASP A 117 -6.12 8.72 5.70
C ASP A 117 -7.34 8.91 4.81
N LEU A 118 -7.32 8.34 3.60
CA LEU A 118 -8.45 8.43 2.69
C LEU A 118 -9.52 7.40 3.02
N ASP A 119 -10.77 7.82 2.90
CA ASP A 119 -11.90 6.90 2.89
C ASP A 119 -12.17 6.50 1.43
N LEU A 120 -11.76 5.30 1.06
CA LEU A 120 -11.88 4.80 -0.31
C LEU A 120 -13.33 4.62 -0.73
N ASP A 121 -14.22 4.33 0.21
CA ASP A 121 -15.65 4.17 -0.09
C ASP A 121 -16.26 5.51 -0.51
N ILE A 122 -15.89 6.59 0.15
CA ILE A 122 -16.32 7.94 -0.23
C ILE A 122 -15.69 8.34 -1.56
N LEU A 123 -14.42 8.01 -1.77
CA LEU A 123 -13.71 8.33 -3.01
C LEU A 123 -14.38 7.68 -4.23
N LYS A 124 -14.91 6.49 -4.09
CA LYS A 124 -15.64 5.80 -5.16
C LYS A 124 -16.90 6.55 -5.61
N THR A 125 -17.45 7.42 -4.77
CA THR A 125 -18.66 8.18 -5.11
C THR A 125 -18.38 9.40 -5.99
N LEU A 126 -17.13 9.77 -6.15
CA LEU A 126 -16.72 10.82 -7.07
C LEU A 126 -16.80 10.31 -8.52
#